data_21c59f079b6d7e46c555849a74e82176
#
_entry.id   21c59f079b6d7e46c555849a74e82176
#
_cell.length_a   1.000
_cell.length_b   1.000
_cell.length_c   1.000
_cell.angle_alpha   90.00
_cell.angle_beta   90.00
_cell.angle_gamma   90.00
#
_symmetry.space_group_name_H-M   'P 1'
#
loop_
_entity.id
_entity.type
_entity.pdbx_description
1 polymer ?
#
loop_
_entity_poly.entity_id
_entity_poly.type
_entity_poly.pdbx_seq_one_letter_code
_entity_poly.pdbx_strand_id
1 'polypeptide(L)'
;MENEKYLNDISEIKNMMNQSSRFISLSGLSGVLAGIYSLVGAWFAYKTIYFDTSTLGNYKNLVISESAVFKLFIIAAAVLILSIITAVILSAKKASKSEEKIWNTTSKRLVINFAIPLATGGFFILFLIEKEILSLVAPLTLIFYGLACVNASKYTLGDVRYLGLTMIFLGLLSTWFLGFGLLFWALGFGVCHIIYGSVMYFKYDRN
;
A
#
# COMPACT_ATOMS: atom_id res chain seq x y z
N MET A 1 -5.26 7.37 -47.10
CA MET A 1 -6.64 7.10 -46.59
C MET A 1 -6.81 5.64 -46.12
N GLU A 2 -6.57 4.62 -46.99
CA GLU A 2 -6.76 3.20 -46.60
C GLU A 2 -5.73 2.72 -45.54
N ASN A 3 -4.46 3.07 -45.71
CA ASN A 3 -3.40 2.77 -44.75
C ASN A 3 -3.60 3.47 -43.37
N GLU A 4 -4.16 4.67 -43.34
CA GLU A 4 -4.46 5.37 -42.10
C GLU A 4 -5.62 4.70 -41.34
N LYS A 5 -6.60 4.17 -42.07
CA LYS A 5 -7.69 3.42 -41.49
C LYS A 5 -7.19 2.12 -40.83
N TYR A 6 -6.33 1.36 -41.54
CA TYR A 6 -5.70 0.15 -40.96
C TYR A 6 -4.83 0.45 -39.73
N LEU A 7 -4.08 1.55 -39.73
CA LEU A 7 -3.28 1.97 -38.57
C LEU A 7 -4.16 2.35 -37.39
N ASN A 8 -5.29 3.02 -37.63
CA ASN A 8 -6.27 3.34 -36.58
C ASN A 8 -6.93 2.08 -36.02
N ASP A 9 -7.36 1.14 -36.88
CA ASP A 9 -7.98 -0.12 -36.46
C ASP A 9 -6.99 -0.96 -35.62
N ILE A 10 -5.72 -1.05 -36.02
CA ILE A 10 -4.66 -1.72 -35.26
C ILE A 10 -4.42 -1.03 -33.91
N SER A 11 -4.43 0.31 -33.88
CA SER A 11 -4.29 1.08 -32.64
C SER A 11 -5.46 0.84 -31.68
N GLU A 12 -6.67 0.78 -32.20
CA GLU A 12 -7.88 0.51 -31.44
C GLU A 12 -7.87 -0.91 -30.86
N ILE A 13 -7.52 -1.92 -31.68
CA ILE A 13 -7.36 -3.31 -31.21
C ILE A 13 -6.29 -3.41 -30.14
N LYS A 14 -5.14 -2.73 -30.29
CA LYS A 14 -4.07 -2.71 -29.32
C LYS A 14 -4.51 -2.04 -28.01
N ASN A 15 -5.29 -0.97 -28.08
CA ASN A 15 -5.86 -0.31 -26.91
C ASN A 15 -6.88 -1.20 -26.18
N MET A 16 -7.77 -1.87 -26.91
CA MET A 16 -8.70 -2.83 -26.33
C MET A 16 -7.98 -4.02 -25.68
N MET A 17 -6.94 -4.56 -26.31
CA MET A 17 -6.11 -5.61 -25.72
C MET A 17 -5.40 -5.14 -24.44
N ASN A 18 -4.85 -3.93 -24.43
CA ASN A 18 -4.21 -3.35 -23.25
C ASN A 18 -5.21 -3.12 -22.09
N GLN A 19 -6.41 -2.65 -22.38
CA GLN A 19 -7.48 -2.51 -21.39
C GLN A 19 -7.94 -3.87 -20.85
N SER A 20 -8.11 -4.87 -21.71
CA SER A 20 -8.47 -6.24 -21.32
C SER A 20 -7.39 -6.94 -20.48
N SER A 21 -6.12 -6.51 -20.57
CA SER A 21 -4.99 -7.10 -19.84
C SER A 21 -4.73 -6.49 -18.46
N ARG A 22 -5.42 -5.40 -18.08
CA ARG A 22 -5.22 -4.67 -16.83
C ARG A 22 -6.52 -4.44 -16.08
N PHE A 23 -6.49 -4.59 -14.77
CA PHE A 23 -7.59 -4.20 -13.90
C PHE A 23 -7.52 -2.69 -13.64
N ILE A 24 -8.41 -1.93 -14.30
CA ILE A 24 -8.41 -0.46 -14.26
C ILE A 24 -9.39 0.12 -13.23
N SER A 25 -10.24 -0.71 -12.64
CA SER A 25 -11.26 -0.27 -11.66
C SER A 25 -10.72 -0.07 -10.24
N LEU A 26 -9.39 0.04 -10.07
CA LEU A 26 -8.82 0.42 -8.79
C LEU A 26 -9.22 1.87 -8.47
N SER A 27 -9.81 2.09 -7.26
CA SER A 27 -10.29 3.42 -6.87
C SER A 27 -9.20 4.25 -6.20
N GLY A 28 -8.96 5.46 -6.70
CA GLY A 28 -8.05 6.43 -6.08
C GLY A 28 -8.52 6.88 -4.69
N LEU A 29 -9.84 7.00 -4.48
CA LEU A 29 -10.41 7.37 -3.19
C LEU A 29 -10.07 6.35 -2.10
N SER A 30 -9.97 5.05 -2.43
CA SER A 30 -9.55 4.03 -1.48
C SER A 30 -8.12 4.26 -0.97
N GLY A 31 -7.23 4.76 -1.82
CA GLY A 31 -5.87 5.14 -1.43
C GLY A 31 -5.85 6.32 -0.45
N VAL A 32 -6.67 7.34 -0.69
CA VAL A 32 -6.83 8.49 0.23
C VAL A 32 -7.30 8.02 1.61
N LEU A 33 -8.35 7.19 1.65
CA LEU A 33 -8.90 6.69 2.91
C LEU A 33 -7.89 5.77 3.64
N ALA A 34 -7.19 4.90 2.93
CA ALA A 34 -6.12 4.08 3.51
C ALA A 34 -5.02 4.96 4.13
N GLY A 35 -4.65 6.07 3.48
CA GLY A 35 -3.71 7.04 4.01
C GLY A 35 -4.21 7.72 5.29
N ILE A 36 -5.48 8.10 5.35
CA ILE A 36 -6.09 8.68 6.56
C ILE A 36 -6.10 7.67 7.71
N TYR A 37 -6.51 6.41 7.46
CA TYR A 37 -6.49 5.36 8.47
C TYR A 37 -5.07 5.12 9.00
N SER A 38 -4.06 5.17 8.11
CA SER A 38 -2.66 5.00 8.49
C SER A 38 -2.16 6.15 9.36
N LEU A 39 -2.51 7.40 9.08
CA LEU A 39 -2.15 8.54 9.93
C LEU A 39 -2.79 8.47 11.31
N VAL A 40 -4.07 8.08 11.37
CA VAL A 40 -4.78 7.86 12.64
C VAL A 40 -4.12 6.71 13.41
N GLY A 41 -3.80 5.61 12.74
CA GLY A 41 -3.09 4.47 13.34
C GLY A 41 -1.70 4.87 13.85
N ALA A 42 -0.94 5.65 13.09
CA ALA A 42 0.37 6.16 13.49
C ALA A 42 0.28 7.07 14.73
N TRP A 43 -0.77 7.88 14.84
CA TRP A 43 -1.01 8.70 16.03
C TRP A 43 -1.29 7.85 17.28
N PHE A 44 -2.12 6.80 17.17
CA PHE A 44 -2.34 5.85 18.28
C PHE A 44 -1.06 5.08 18.63
N ALA A 45 -0.29 4.64 17.62
CA ALA A 45 0.99 3.98 17.82
C ALA A 45 2.00 4.91 18.53
N TYR A 46 2.05 6.18 18.13
CA TYR A 46 2.86 7.19 18.79
C TYR A 46 2.51 7.33 20.27
N LYS A 47 1.23 7.44 20.59
CA LYS A 47 0.78 7.47 21.99
C LYS A 47 1.18 6.21 22.76
N THR A 48 1.02 5.03 22.18
CA THR A 48 1.37 3.77 22.81
C THR A 48 2.87 3.67 23.10
N ILE A 49 3.72 4.17 22.17
CA ILE A 49 5.18 4.09 22.32
C ILE A 49 5.71 5.13 23.30
N TYR A 50 5.19 6.36 23.28
CA TYR A 50 5.81 7.49 24.01
C TYR A 50 5.08 7.92 25.26
N PHE A 51 3.79 7.59 25.45
CA PHE A 51 3.02 7.97 26.64
C PHE A 51 2.82 6.83 27.62
N ASP A 52 2.82 5.57 27.14
CA ASP A 52 2.72 4.39 28.02
C ASP A 52 4.09 3.96 28.63
N THR A 53 5.18 4.44 28.05
CA THR A 53 6.54 4.23 28.56
C THR A 53 7.01 5.47 29.29
N SER A 54 7.16 5.36 30.62
CA SER A 54 7.70 6.39 31.52
C SER A 54 9.19 6.73 31.28
N THR A 55 9.70 6.58 30.09
CA THR A 55 11.08 6.86 29.68
C THR A 55 11.14 8.01 28.69
N LEU A 56 11.04 9.22 29.22
CA LEU A 56 11.54 10.43 28.57
C LEU A 56 13.07 10.28 28.36
N GLY A 57 13.46 10.11 27.10
CA GLY A 57 14.81 10.45 26.70
C GLY A 57 15.75 9.35 26.24
N ASN A 58 15.48 8.66 25.17
CA ASN A 58 16.46 8.26 24.15
C ASN A 58 15.80 7.35 23.11
N TYR A 59 15.58 7.85 21.92
CA TYR A 59 15.00 7.10 20.79
C TYR A 59 15.78 5.83 20.39
N LYS A 60 17.02 5.68 20.88
CA LYS A 60 17.88 4.53 20.56
C LYS A 60 17.69 3.30 21.45
N ASN A 61 17.07 3.44 22.64
CA ASN A 61 16.96 2.36 23.64
C ASN A 61 15.54 2.22 24.20
N LEU A 62 14.51 2.41 23.36
CA LEU A 62 13.12 2.15 23.75
C LEU A 62 12.94 0.63 23.95
N VAL A 63 12.90 0.21 25.21
CA VAL A 63 12.40 -1.12 25.58
C VAL A 63 10.88 -1.07 25.48
N ILE A 64 10.34 -1.58 24.39
CA ILE A 64 8.89 -1.68 24.17
C ILE A 64 8.39 -2.89 24.95
N SER A 65 7.44 -2.69 25.86
CA SER A 65 6.85 -3.79 26.63
C SER A 65 6.05 -4.74 25.72
N GLU A 66 5.92 -6.01 26.07
CA GLU A 66 5.11 -6.99 25.32
C GLU A 66 3.68 -6.50 25.12
N SER A 67 3.07 -5.87 26.12
CA SER A 67 1.73 -5.29 26.01
C SER A 67 1.66 -4.17 24.99
N ALA A 68 2.70 -3.36 24.84
CA ALA A 68 2.77 -2.31 23.83
C ALA A 68 2.94 -2.91 22.42
N VAL A 69 3.77 -3.95 22.25
CA VAL A 69 3.91 -4.69 20.99
C VAL A 69 2.55 -5.26 20.56
N PHE A 70 1.80 -5.85 21.47
CA PHE A 70 0.47 -6.38 21.18
C PHE A 70 -0.52 -5.29 20.77
N LYS A 71 -0.54 -4.14 21.45
CA LYS A 71 -1.35 -2.97 21.06
C LYS A 71 -0.97 -2.47 19.66
N LEU A 72 0.31 -2.36 19.36
CA LEU A 72 0.80 -1.94 18.03
C LEU A 72 0.36 -2.92 16.93
N PHE A 73 0.40 -4.22 17.22
CA PHE A 73 -0.09 -5.25 16.30
C PHE A 73 -1.60 -5.09 16.02
N ILE A 74 -2.42 -4.85 17.05
CA ILE A 74 -3.86 -4.60 16.88
C ILE A 74 -4.12 -3.35 16.03
N ILE A 75 -3.39 -2.25 16.29
CA ILE A 75 -3.51 -1.01 15.51
C ILE A 75 -3.18 -1.27 14.04
N ALA A 76 -2.05 -1.95 13.77
CA ALA A 76 -1.63 -2.27 12.40
C ALA A 76 -2.64 -3.18 11.70
N ALA A 77 -3.15 -4.20 12.37
CA ALA A 77 -4.18 -5.10 11.85
C ALA A 77 -5.48 -4.35 11.53
N ALA A 78 -5.93 -3.45 12.41
CA ALA A 78 -7.11 -2.63 12.19
C ALA A 78 -6.97 -1.73 10.97
N VAL A 79 -5.84 -1.02 10.83
CA VAL A 79 -5.54 -0.18 9.66
C VAL A 79 -5.54 -1.02 8.38
N LEU A 80 -4.90 -2.19 8.39
CA LEU A 80 -4.83 -3.08 7.24
C LEU A 80 -6.24 -3.58 6.84
N ILE A 81 -7.02 -4.08 7.78
CA ILE A 81 -8.36 -4.62 7.53
C ILE A 81 -9.29 -3.51 6.99
N LEU A 82 -9.31 -2.33 7.60
CA LEU A 82 -10.12 -1.20 7.15
C LEU A 82 -9.72 -0.77 5.74
N SER A 83 -8.42 -0.71 5.45
CA SER A 83 -7.91 -0.34 4.13
C SER A 83 -8.31 -1.36 3.07
N ILE A 84 -8.21 -2.66 3.36
CA ILE A 84 -8.61 -3.73 2.43
C ILE A 84 -10.12 -3.67 2.16
N ILE A 85 -10.94 -3.58 3.21
CA ILE A 85 -12.40 -3.51 3.08
C ILE A 85 -12.80 -2.31 2.22
N THR A 86 -12.23 -1.14 2.52
CA THR A 86 -12.50 0.09 1.76
C THR A 86 -12.05 -0.03 0.32
N ALA A 87 -10.86 -0.59 0.06
CA ALA A 87 -10.35 -0.80 -1.29
C ALA A 87 -11.25 -1.74 -2.09
N VAL A 88 -11.70 -2.85 -1.51
CA VAL A 88 -12.60 -3.80 -2.16
C VAL A 88 -13.95 -3.15 -2.47
N ILE A 89 -14.57 -2.47 -1.49
CA ILE A 89 -15.89 -1.85 -1.69
C ILE A 89 -15.86 -0.76 -2.76
N LEU A 90 -14.87 0.16 -2.71
CA LEU A 90 -14.80 1.27 -3.66
C LEU A 90 -14.40 0.80 -5.06
N SER A 91 -13.48 -0.16 -5.17
CA SER A 91 -13.12 -0.74 -6.47
C SER A 91 -14.27 -1.56 -7.06
N ALA A 92 -15.06 -2.25 -6.22
CA ALA A 92 -16.26 -2.95 -6.62
C ALA A 92 -17.32 -1.99 -7.20
N LYS A 93 -17.58 -0.88 -6.51
CA LYS A 93 -18.50 0.15 -7.00
C LYS A 93 -18.04 0.75 -8.32
N LYS A 94 -16.72 0.99 -8.47
CA LYS A 94 -16.16 1.51 -9.73
C LYS A 94 -16.28 0.49 -10.85
N ALA A 95 -15.95 -0.78 -10.63
CA ALA A 95 -16.07 -1.85 -11.60
C ALA A 95 -17.53 -2.03 -12.09
N SER A 96 -18.50 -1.96 -11.16
CA SER A 96 -19.93 -2.03 -11.50
C SER A 96 -20.39 -0.88 -12.41
N LYS A 97 -19.84 0.33 -12.21
CA LYS A 97 -20.17 1.47 -13.10
C LYS A 97 -19.57 1.34 -14.49
N SER A 98 -18.45 0.63 -14.63
CA SER A 98 -17.74 0.41 -15.90
C SER A 98 -18.13 -0.92 -16.57
N GLU A 99 -19.16 -1.61 -16.06
CA GLU A 99 -19.60 -2.94 -16.52
C GLU A 99 -18.47 -3.99 -16.50
N GLU A 100 -17.41 -3.77 -15.74
CA GLU A 100 -16.30 -4.70 -15.55
C GLU A 100 -16.64 -5.76 -14.50
N LYS A 101 -16.26 -7.02 -14.77
CA LYS A 101 -16.32 -8.07 -13.75
C LYS A 101 -15.18 -7.87 -12.75
N ILE A 102 -15.55 -7.66 -11.48
CA ILE A 102 -14.58 -7.51 -10.38
C ILE A 102 -13.62 -8.71 -10.32
N TRP A 103 -14.15 -9.91 -10.47
CA TRP A 103 -13.40 -11.16 -10.38
C TRP A 103 -13.17 -11.75 -11.76
N ASN A 104 -12.09 -11.37 -12.39
CA ASN A 104 -11.64 -11.84 -13.69
C ASN A 104 -10.19 -12.38 -13.60
N THR A 105 -9.65 -12.91 -14.69
CA THR A 105 -8.30 -13.47 -14.75
C THR A 105 -7.24 -12.42 -14.36
N THR A 106 -7.44 -11.17 -14.74
CA THR A 106 -6.52 -10.07 -14.48
C THR A 106 -6.53 -9.66 -13.01
N SER A 107 -7.72 -9.52 -12.40
CA SER A 107 -7.83 -9.21 -10.97
C SER A 107 -7.27 -10.33 -10.09
N LYS A 108 -7.45 -11.60 -10.47
CA LYS A 108 -6.80 -12.73 -9.78
C LYS A 108 -5.28 -12.62 -9.83
N ARG A 109 -4.71 -12.35 -11.02
CA ARG A 109 -3.27 -12.14 -11.18
C ARG A 109 -2.76 -10.96 -10.37
N LEU A 110 -3.50 -9.85 -10.34
CA LEU A 110 -3.21 -8.68 -9.51
C LEU A 110 -3.11 -9.08 -8.03
N VAL A 111 -4.15 -9.73 -7.50
CA VAL A 111 -4.21 -10.12 -6.08
C VAL A 111 -3.08 -11.10 -5.73
N ILE A 112 -2.83 -12.12 -6.54
CA ILE A 112 -1.78 -13.11 -6.29
C ILE A 112 -0.39 -12.44 -6.29
N ASN A 113 -0.10 -11.61 -7.30
CA ASN A 113 1.20 -10.94 -7.42
C ASN A 113 1.43 -9.87 -6.34
N PHE A 114 0.36 -9.27 -5.82
CA PHE A 114 0.41 -8.38 -4.66
C PHE A 114 0.61 -9.16 -3.35
N ALA A 115 -0.12 -10.26 -3.18
CA ALA A 115 -0.12 -11.04 -1.95
C ALA A 115 1.21 -11.75 -1.68
N ILE A 116 1.93 -12.21 -2.72
CA ILE A 116 3.19 -12.97 -2.54
C ILE A 116 4.23 -12.14 -1.76
N PRO A 117 4.65 -10.94 -2.19
CA PRO A 117 5.63 -10.17 -1.42
C PRO A 117 5.06 -9.71 -0.07
N LEU A 118 3.77 -9.38 -0.01
CA LEU A 118 3.12 -8.92 1.22
C LEU A 118 3.10 -10.02 2.29
N ALA A 119 2.71 -11.24 1.91
CA ALA A 119 2.71 -12.40 2.83
C ALA A 119 4.13 -12.76 3.26
N THR A 120 5.08 -12.79 2.32
CA THR A 120 6.50 -13.05 2.63
C THR A 120 7.02 -12.04 3.66
N GLY A 121 6.76 -10.75 3.44
CA GLY A 121 7.13 -9.68 4.37
C GLY A 121 6.43 -9.82 5.72
N GLY A 122 5.13 -10.15 5.72
CA GLY A 122 4.36 -10.38 6.94
C GLY A 122 4.95 -11.52 7.79
N PHE A 123 5.23 -12.68 7.19
CA PHE A 123 5.89 -13.78 7.89
C PHE A 123 7.27 -13.40 8.40
N PHE A 124 8.07 -12.68 7.60
CA PHE A 124 9.38 -12.24 8.02
C PHE A 124 9.31 -11.28 9.23
N ILE A 125 8.33 -10.38 9.26
CA ILE A 125 8.10 -9.47 10.39
C ILE A 125 7.73 -10.23 11.66
N LEU A 126 6.97 -11.33 11.59
CA LEU A 126 6.68 -12.16 12.77
C LEU A 126 7.96 -12.73 13.39
N PHE A 127 8.92 -13.19 12.56
CA PHE A 127 10.23 -13.62 13.06
C PHE A 127 11.02 -12.48 13.72
N LEU A 128 10.96 -11.26 13.18
CA LEU A 128 11.64 -10.12 13.80
C LEU A 128 11.03 -9.76 15.15
N ILE A 129 9.71 -9.84 15.28
CA ILE A 129 9.02 -9.59 16.56
C ILE A 129 9.41 -10.66 17.57
N GLU A 130 9.45 -11.95 17.18
CA GLU A 130 9.90 -13.05 18.04
C GLU A 130 11.36 -12.88 18.50
N LYS A 131 12.23 -12.31 17.64
CA LYS A 131 13.63 -12.04 17.95
C LYS A 131 13.85 -10.65 18.58
N GLU A 132 12.80 -9.92 18.92
CA GLU A 132 12.84 -8.58 19.51
C GLU A 132 13.56 -7.52 18.65
N ILE A 133 13.68 -7.76 17.32
CA ILE A 133 14.32 -6.83 16.37
C ILE A 133 13.25 -5.84 15.84
N LEU A 134 12.64 -5.10 16.75
CA LEU A 134 11.49 -4.23 16.44
C LEU A 134 11.86 -3.03 15.56
N SER A 135 13.11 -2.58 15.59
CA SER A 135 13.60 -1.44 14.81
C SER A 135 13.47 -1.62 13.29
N LEU A 136 13.47 -2.87 12.80
CA LEU A 136 13.35 -3.19 11.39
C LEU A 136 11.90 -3.46 10.93
N VAL A 137 10.94 -3.54 11.84
CA VAL A 137 9.54 -3.85 11.50
C VAL A 137 8.96 -2.78 10.56
N ALA A 138 9.03 -1.51 10.93
CA ALA A 138 8.50 -0.41 10.11
C ALA A 138 9.22 -0.29 8.74
N PRO A 139 10.57 -0.30 8.65
CA PRO A 139 11.27 -0.32 7.38
C PRO A 139 10.82 -1.46 6.45
N LEU A 140 10.75 -2.68 6.97
CA LEU A 140 10.44 -3.85 6.16
C LEU A 140 8.97 -3.89 5.73
N THR A 141 8.03 -3.38 6.55
CA THR A 141 6.64 -3.20 6.08
C THR A 141 6.57 -2.31 4.85
N LEU A 142 7.33 -1.20 4.82
CA LEU A 142 7.41 -0.30 3.67
C LEU A 142 8.03 -0.97 2.44
N ILE A 143 9.15 -1.68 2.61
CA ILE A 143 9.88 -2.34 1.53
C ILE A 143 9.01 -3.44 0.90
N PHE A 144 8.47 -4.37 1.69
CA PHE A 144 7.68 -5.48 1.16
C PHE A 144 6.35 -5.03 0.55
N TYR A 145 5.70 -4.01 1.13
CA TYR A 145 4.54 -3.39 0.53
C TYR A 145 4.89 -2.70 -0.81
N GLY A 146 6.00 -1.99 -0.86
CA GLY A 146 6.49 -1.37 -2.08
C GLY A 146 6.80 -2.40 -3.17
N LEU A 147 7.45 -3.52 -2.83
CA LEU A 147 7.68 -4.65 -3.74
C LEU A 147 6.36 -5.26 -4.23
N ALA A 148 5.36 -5.40 -3.34
CA ALA A 148 4.02 -5.86 -3.70
C ALA A 148 3.35 -4.93 -4.73
N CYS A 149 3.42 -3.61 -4.51
CA CYS A 149 2.91 -2.60 -5.45
C CYS A 149 3.62 -2.66 -6.81
N VAL A 150 4.96 -2.74 -6.83
CA VAL A 150 5.74 -2.84 -8.07
C VAL A 150 5.37 -4.10 -8.84
N ASN A 151 5.25 -5.25 -8.16
CA ASN A 151 4.88 -6.51 -8.79
C ASN A 151 3.45 -6.49 -9.34
N ALA A 152 2.52 -5.96 -8.57
CA ALA A 152 1.10 -5.84 -8.93
C ALA A 152 0.85 -4.83 -10.08
N SER A 153 1.71 -3.81 -10.23
CA SER A 153 1.54 -2.74 -11.22
C SER A 153 1.48 -3.21 -12.67
N LYS A 154 1.94 -4.42 -12.95
CA LYS A 154 1.85 -5.05 -14.27
C LYS A 154 0.41 -5.40 -14.65
N TYR A 155 -0.46 -5.60 -13.67
CA TYR A 155 -1.84 -6.07 -13.83
C TYR A 155 -2.90 -5.01 -13.49
N THR A 156 -2.47 -3.78 -13.18
CA THR A 156 -3.35 -2.66 -12.87
C THR A 156 -2.80 -1.36 -13.46
N LEU A 157 -3.24 -0.22 -12.93
CA LEU A 157 -2.80 1.10 -13.33
C LEU A 157 -1.29 1.25 -13.11
N GLY A 158 -0.56 1.64 -14.14
CA GLY A 158 0.91 1.73 -14.12
C GLY A 158 1.46 2.66 -13.05
N ASP A 159 0.67 3.64 -12.62
CA ASP A 159 1.04 4.62 -11.59
C ASP A 159 1.29 3.97 -10.21
N VAL A 160 0.70 2.79 -9.93
CA VAL A 160 0.96 1.97 -8.71
C VAL A 160 2.45 1.64 -8.56
N ARG A 161 3.18 1.52 -9.68
CA ARG A 161 4.63 1.29 -9.67
C ARG A 161 5.38 2.43 -8.99
N TYR A 162 4.99 3.68 -9.25
CA TYR A 162 5.66 4.84 -8.65
C TYR A 162 5.44 4.90 -7.14
N LEU A 163 4.21 4.61 -6.67
CA LEU A 163 3.96 4.44 -5.25
C LEU A 163 4.88 3.36 -4.66
N GLY A 164 4.94 2.19 -5.31
CA GLY A 164 5.80 1.08 -4.85
C GLY A 164 7.27 1.46 -4.74
N LEU A 165 7.84 2.15 -5.74
CA LEU A 165 9.22 2.63 -5.71
C LEU A 165 9.46 3.64 -4.59
N THR A 166 8.52 4.57 -4.38
CA THR A 166 8.60 5.54 -3.27
C THR A 166 8.58 4.82 -1.91
N MET A 167 7.72 3.80 -1.74
CA MET A 167 7.66 3.02 -0.51
C MET A 167 8.97 2.25 -0.23
N ILE A 168 9.56 1.63 -1.27
CA ILE A 168 10.87 0.96 -1.16
C ILE A 168 11.94 1.97 -0.74
N PHE A 169 11.98 3.13 -1.38
CA PHE A 169 12.96 4.16 -1.07
C PHE A 169 12.83 4.66 0.37
N LEU A 170 11.61 4.96 0.83
CA LEU A 170 11.35 5.35 2.22
C LEU A 170 11.72 4.24 3.21
N GLY A 171 11.44 2.99 2.87
CA GLY A 171 11.81 1.84 3.68
C GLY A 171 13.33 1.69 3.81
N LEU A 172 14.08 1.83 2.72
CA LEU A 172 15.55 1.81 2.75
C LEU A 172 16.12 2.99 3.54
N LEU A 173 15.58 4.19 3.39
CA LEU A 173 15.97 5.33 4.23
C LEU A 173 15.67 5.07 5.71
N SER A 174 14.54 4.46 6.02
CA SER A 174 14.15 4.11 7.38
C SER A 174 15.12 3.11 8.04
N THR A 175 15.73 2.21 7.25
CA THR A 175 16.77 1.31 7.77
C THR A 175 18.04 2.05 8.13
N TRP A 176 18.35 3.14 7.44
CA TRP A 176 19.51 3.99 7.75
C TRP A 176 19.27 4.84 9.00
N PHE A 177 18.03 5.33 9.17
CA PHE A 177 17.64 6.17 10.32
C PHE A 177 16.83 5.35 11.35
N LEU A 178 17.47 4.36 11.97
CA LEU A 178 16.84 3.56 13.02
C LEU A 178 16.35 4.44 14.18
N GLY A 179 15.15 4.16 14.67
CA GLY A 179 14.46 4.98 15.68
C GLY A 179 13.38 5.91 15.11
N PHE A 180 13.45 6.28 13.83
CA PHE A 180 12.44 7.07 13.14
C PHE A 180 11.42 6.21 12.34
N GLY A 181 11.38 4.90 12.58
CA GLY A 181 10.56 3.97 11.83
C GLY A 181 9.09 4.36 11.75
N LEU A 182 8.49 4.80 12.86
CA LEU A 182 7.08 5.26 12.88
C LEU A 182 6.86 6.51 12.02
N LEU A 183 7.82 7.44 11.98
CA LEU A 183 7.76 8.62 11.11
C LEU A 183 7.76 8.22 9.65
N PHE A 184 8.72 7.37 9.23
CA PHE A 184 8.76 6.87 7.85
C PHE A 184 7.53 6.06 7.49
N TRP A 185 6.99 5.29 8.44
CA TRP A 185 5.74 4.54 8.25
C TRP A 185 4.56 5.48 8.02
N ALA A 186 4.42 6.54 8.81
CA ALA A 186 3.39 7.56 8.64
C ALA A 186 3.54 8.33 7.32
N LEU A 187 4.76 8.66 6.91
CA LEU A 187 5.03 9.28 5.61
C LEU A 187 4.63 8.35 4.46
N GLY A 188 5.06 7.09 4.47
CA GLY A 188 4.78 6.13 3.41
C GLY A 188 3.30 5.75 3.36
N PHE A 189 2.79 5.09 4.40
CA PHE A 189 1.41 4.62 4.42
C PHE A 189 0.38 5.75 4.61
N GLY A 190 0.74 6.87 5.23
CA GLY A 190 -0.13 8.02 5.40
C GLY A 190 -0.04 8.98 4.22
N VAL A 191 0.99 9.82 4.21
CA VAL A 191 1.11 10.96 3.28
C VAL A 191 1.19 10.51 1.83
N CYS A 192 2.07 9.55 1.50
CA CYS A 192 2.22 9.09 0.13
C CYS A 192 0.94 8.46 -0.42
N HIS A 193 0.16 7.72 0.41
CA HIS A 193 -1.12 7.15 -0.02
C HIS A 193 -2.18 8.23 -0.26
N ILE A 194 -2.23 9.28 0.55
CA ILE A 194 -3.14 10.41 0.30
C ILE A 194 -2.79 11.11 -1.00
N ILE A 195 -1.51 11.43 -1.22
CA ILE A 195 -1.05 12.11 -2.45
C ILE A 195 -1.34 11.23 -3.65
N TYR A 196 -0.90 9.98 -3.62
CA TYR A 196 -1.09 9.03 -4.71
C TYR A 196 -2.57 8.75 -4.98
N GLY A 197 -3.37 8.51 -3.94
CA GLY A 197 -4.81 8.29 -4.05
C GLY A 197 -5.53 9.49 -4.64
N SER A 198 -5.13 10.71 -4.26
CA SER A 198 -5.67 11.94 -4.83
C SER A 198 -5.33 12.08 -6.33
N VAL A 199 -4.06 11.86 -6.71
CA VAL A 199 -3.65 11.88 -8.12
C VAL A 199 -4.44 10.86 -8.93
N MET A 200 -4.59 9.64 -8.41
CA MET A 200 -5.36 8.58 -9.06
C MET A 200 -6.84 8.95 -9.19
N TYR A 201 -7.43 9.54 -8.16
CA TYR A 201 -8.82 9.99 -8.18
C TYR A 201 -9.05 11.02 -9.29
N PHE A 202 -8.22 12.06 -9.37
CA PHE A 202 -8.36 13.08 -10.40
C PHE A 202 -8.09 12.56 -11.83
N LYS A 203 -7.19 11.60 -11.97
CA LYS A 203 -6.78 11.06 -13.27
C LYS A 203 -7.73 9.99 -13.82
N TYR A 204 -8.34 9.16 -12.96
CA TYR A 204 -9.05 7.95 -13.36
C TYR A 204 -10.48 7.79 -12.79
N ASP A 205 -10.86 8.55 -11.75
CA ASP A 205 -12.16 8.38 -11.09
C ASP A 205 -13.13 9.53 -11.39
N ARG A 206 -12.60 10.71 -11.79
CA ARG A 206 -13.40 11.93 -11.98
C ARG A 206 -14.06 12.03 -13.38
N ASN A 207 -13.66 11.19 -14.34
CA ASN A 207 -14.21 11.20 -15.71
C ASN A 207 -15.40 10.27 -15.83
#